data_b6183fea1a93cfbdc6fb2d53c97a9fee
#
_entry.id   b6183fea1a93cfbdc6fb2d53c97a9fee
#
_cell.length_a   1.000
_cell.length_b   1.000
_cell.length_c   1.000
_cell.angle_alpha   90.00
_cell.angle_beta   90.00
_cell.angle_gamma   90.00
#
_symmetry.space_group_name_H-M   'P 1'
#
loop_
_entity.id
_entity.type
_entity.pdbx_description
1 polymer ?
#
loop_
_entity_poly.entity_id
_entity_poly.type
_entity_poly.pdbx_seq_one_letter_code
_entity_poly.pdbx_strand_id
1 'polypeptide(L)'
;RVSDAADFLIFENAAPYMLARKVLRASSNPPVGRIAYGSGHQVGKSIEYIALLEAPVRNVFYVGDLDMRGIYIAAKLQSHCAANDLARVHPATVLHEQMLASANRLGAPRGWPDQSRRTSAAGDWVFQFLEPAIRDEIKTIFDSGHRIPEETLTESDLIGCFSSW
;
A
#
# COMPACT_ATOMS: atom_id res chain seq x y z
N ARG A 1 -13.09 1.65 -20.63
CA ARG A 1 -14.23 1.65 -19.69
C ARG A 1 -13.66 2.04 -18.34
N VAL A 2 -14.10 3.16 -17.80
CA VAL A 2 -13.91 3.46 -16.38
C VAL A 2 -14.83 2.47 -15.66
N SER A 3 -14.28 1.58 -14.83
CA SER A 3 -15.10 0.77 -13.96
C SER A 3 -15.83 1.71 -13.02
N ASP A 4 -17.10 1.44 -12.70
CA ASP A 4 -17.87 2.20 -11.71
C ASP A 4 -17.34 1.97 -10.28
N ALA A 5 -16.22 1.26 -10.14
CA ALA A 5 -15.55 1.04 -8.88
C ALA A 5 -15.06 2.37 -8.32
N ALA A 6 -15.62 2.73 -7.17
CA ALA A 6 -15.29 3.95 -6.44
C ALA A 6 -13.95 3.86 -5.70
N ASP A 7 -13.21 2.78 -5.88
CA ASP A 7 -11.98 2.46 -5.15
C ASP A 7 -10.75 2.91 -5.92
N PHE A 8 -9.77 3.40 -5.18
CA PHE A 8 -8.53 3.98 -5.66
C PHE A 8 -7.35 3.29 -4.98
N LEU A 9 -6.40 2.77 -5.75
CA LEU A 9 -5.22 2.09 -5.21
C LEU A 9 -3.98 2.92 -5.46
N ILE A 10 -3.22 3.20 -4.40
CA ILE A 10 -1.97 3.97 -4.43
C ILE A 10 -0.80 3.06 -4.11
N PHE A 11 0.17 3.02 -5.00
CA PHE A 11 1.47 2.40 -4.81
C PHE A 11 2.50 3.45 -4.39
N GLU A 12 3.30 3.18 -3.36
CA GLU A 12 4.35 4.10 -2.92
C GLU A 12 5.45 4.24 -3.97
N ASN A 13 5.87 3.11 -4.58
CA ASN A 13 7.00 3.03 -5.50
C ASN A 13 6.57 2.91 -6.98
N ALA A 14 7.39 3.46 -7.87
CA ALA A 14 7.08 3.55 -9.30
C ALA A 14 7.07 2.17 -9.99
N ALA A 15 7.98 1.26 -9.63
CA ALA A 15 8.10 -0.04 -10.28
C ALA A 15 6.86 -0.92 -10.07
N PRO A 16 6.38 -1.19 -8.84
CA PRO A 16 5.14 -1.93 -8.62
C PRO A 16 3.91 -1.21 -9.18
N TYR A 17 3.85 0.13 -9.14
CA TYR A 17 2.79 0.90 -9.82
C TYR A 17 2.74 0.60 -11.32
N MET A 18 3.88 0.64 -12.02
CA MET A 18 3.92 0.38 -13.46
C MET A 18 3.52 -1.06 -13.80
N LEU A 19 3.91 -2.01 -12.95
CA LEU A 19 3.53 -3.41 -13.09
C LEU A 19 2.03 -3.62 -12.88
N ALA A 20 1.47 -3.05 -11.81
CA ALA A 20 0.03 -3.09 -11.54
C ALA A 20 -0.79 -2.44 -12.65
N ARG A 21 -0.33 -1.32 -13.18
CA ARG A 21 -0.95 -0.65 -14.33
C ARG A 21 -1.01 -1.56 -15.57
N LYS A 22 0.05 -2.32 -15.84
CA LYS A 22 0.08 -3.30 -16.94
C LYS A 22 -0.98 -4.38 -16.73
N VAL A 23 -1.02 -4.98 -15.52
CA VAL A 23 -1.95 -6.06 -15.17
C VAL A 23 -3.40 -5.58 -15.24
N LEU A 24 -3.72 -4.43 -14.62
CA LEU A 24 -5.09 -3.89 -14.60
C LEU A 24 -5.59 -3.49 -15.99
N ARG A 25 -4.71 -3.01 -16.87
CA ARG A 25 -5.10 -2.71 -18.28
C ARG A 25 -5.44 -3.95 -19.08
N ALA A 26 -4.85 -5.07 -18.75
CA ALA A 26 -5.13 -6.36 -19.39
C ALA A 26 -6.38 -7.04 -18.81
N SER A 27 -6.86 -6.62 -17.64
CA SER A 27 -8.04 -7.18 -16.97
C SER A 27 -9.32 -6.70 -17.63
N SER A 28 -10.24 -7.62 -17.88
CA SER A 28 -11.60 -7.30 -18.35
C SER A 28 -12.50 -6.75 -17.24
N ASN A 29 -12.18 -7.05 -15.98
CA ASN A 29 -12.91 -6.59 -14.80
C ASN A 29 -11.91 -6.18 -13.69
N PRO A 30 -11.31 -4.99 -13.78
CA PRO A 30 -10.36 -4.54 -12.77
C PRO A 30 -11.07 -4.31 -11.43
N PRO A 31 -10.49 -4.75 -10.30
CA PRO A 31 -11.09 -4.64 -8.98
C PRO A 31 -11.11 -3.20 -8.45
N VAL A 32 -10.26 -2.33 -8.98
CA VAL A 32 -10.18 -0.91 -8.63
C VAL A 32 -10.38 -0.05 -9.87
N GLY A 33 -11.09 1.06 -9.69
CA GLY A 33 -11.37 1.98 -10.80
C GLY A 33 -10.18 2.83 -11.21
N ARG A 34 -9.27 3.08 -10.30
CA ARG A 34 -8.11 3.96 -10.50
C ARG A 34 -6.90 3.49 -9.73
N ILE A 35 -5.72 3.79 -10.28
CA ILE A 35 -4.45 3.61 -9.59
C ILE A 35 -3.58 4.85 -9.71
N ALA A 36 -2.74 5.09 -8.71
CA ALA A 36 -1.75 6.17 -8.72
C ALA A 36 -0.40 5.75 -8.15
N TYR A 37 0.60 6.53 -8.52
CA TYR A 37 1.92 6.52 -7.92
C TYR A 37 1.98 7.61 -6.83
N GLY A 38 2.24 7.20 -5.59
CA GLY A 38 2.19 8.06 -4.41
C GLY A 38 3.44 8.91 -4.21
N SER A 39 4.60 8.46 -4.73
CA SER A 39 5.89 9.16 -4.55
C SER A 39 6.23 9.45 -3.07
N GLY A 40 6.01 8.49 -2.19
CA GLY A 40 6.33 8.61 -0.78
C GLY A 40 5.57 9.74 -0.08
N HIS A 41 6.29 10.62 0.61
CA HIS A 41 5.67 11.73 1.37
C HIS A 41 4.84 12.73 0.54
N GLN A 42 4.97 12.74 -0.78
CA GLN A 42 4.21 13.65 -1.63
C GLN A 42 2.73 13.27 -1.73
N VAL A 43 2.38 12.02 -1.45
CA VAL A 43 1.00 11.54 -1.48
C VAL A 43 0.07 12.39 -0.61
N GLY A 44 0.53 12.83 0.57
CA GLY A 44 -0.25 13.69 1.47
C GLY A 44 -0.65 15.03 0.87
N LYS A 45 0.14 15.57 -0.05
CA LYS A 45 -0.19 16.82 -0.77
C LYS A 45 -1.10 16.56 -1.99
N SER A 46 -0.96 15.38 -2.58
CA SER A 46 -1.69 15.05 -3.81
C SER A 46 -3.07 14.46 -3.55
N ILE A 47 -3.32 13.94 -2.34
CA ILE A 47 -4.58 13.25 -2.03
C ILE A 47 -5.79 14.18 -2.08
N GLU A 48 -5.62 15.46 -1.82
CA GLU A 48 -6.68 16.45 -1.86
C GLU A 48 -7.27 16.60 -3.28
N TYR A 49 -6.46 16.34 -4.32
CA TYR A 49 -6.92 16.38 -5.71
C TYR A 49 -7.91 15.24 -6.06
N ILE A 50 -8.03 14.23 -5.21
CA ILE A 50 -9.03 13.17 -5.39
C ILE A 50 -10.44 13.75 -5.38
N ALA A 51 -10.70 14.80 -4.60
CA ALA A 51 -11.99 15.48 -4.54
C ALA A 51 -12.36 16.18 -5.87
N LEU A 52 -11.39 16.44 -6.74
CA LEU A 52 -11.58 17.06 -8.05
C LEU A 52 -11.84 16.04 -9.17
N LEU A 53 -11.84 14.75 -8.87
CA LEU A 53 -12.12 13.72 -9.86
C LEU A 53 -13.62 13.72 -10.19
N GLU A 54 -13.97 13.56 -11.47
CA GLU A 54 -15.35 13.55 -11.96
C GLU A 54 -16.22 12.49 -11.29
N ALA A 55 -15.63 11.31 -11.00
CA ALA A 55 -16.33 10.26 -10.26
C ALA A 55 -15.80 10.20 -8.82
N PRO A 56 -16.69 10.18 -7.81
CA PRO A 56 -16.30 10.20 -6.41
C PRO A 56 -15.50 8.97 -6.03
N VAL A 57 -14.43 9.19 -5.26
CA VAL A 57 -13.63 8.13 -4.64
C VAL A 57 -14.13 7.95 -3.21
N ARG A 58 -14.50 6.71 -2.85
CA ARG A 58 -14.97 6.36 -1.50
C ARG A 58 -13.84 5.81 -0.64
N ASN A 59 -13.08 4.87 -1.22
CA ASN A 59 -12.00 4.20 -0.52
C ASN A 59 -10.70 4.41 -1.28
N VAL A 60 -9.65 4.66 -0.53
CA VAL A 60 -8.28 4.71 -1.00
C VAL A 60 -7.54 3.55 -0.33
N PHE A 61 -7.02 2.64 -1.10
CA PHE A 61 -6.13 1.59 -0.63
C PHE A 61 -4.69 2.03 -0.85
N TYR A 62 -3.86 1.88 0.17
CA TYR A 62 -2.46 2.25 0.10
C TYR A 62 -1.58 1.02 0.31
N VAL A 63 -0.61 0.84 -0.56
CA VAL A 63 0.48 -0.12 -0.43
C VAL A 63 1.81 0.61 -0.57
N GLY A 64 2.77 0.22 0.23
CA GLY A 64 4.12 0.72 0.24
C GLY A 64 5.05 -0.30 0.88
N ASP A 65 6.31 0.06 1.05
CA ASP A 65 7.26 -0.79 1.75
C ASP A 65 6.74 -1.14 3.14
N LEU A 66 6.86 -2.40 3.50
CA LEU A 66 6.63 -2.84 4.87
C LEU A 66 7.88 -2.51 5.69
N ASP A 67 8.05 -1.23 5.94
CA ASP A 67 9.03 -0.64 6.84
C ASP A 67 8.39 0.47 7.67
N MET A 68 9.09 0.99 8.66
CA MET A 68 8.56 2.02 9.55
C MET A 68 8.16 3.30 8.79
N ARG A 69 8.88 3.63 7.71
CA ARG A 69 8.61 4.82 6.91
C ARG A 69 7.34 4.65 6.06
N GLY A 70 7.20 3.55 5.35
CA GLY A 70 6.03 3.26 4.50
C GLY A 70 4.75 3.22 5.33
N ILE A 71 4.76 2.52 6.48
CA ILE A 71 3.61 2.47 7.38
C ILE A 71 3.32 3.84 8.01
N TYR A 72 4.34 4.63 8.35
CA TYR A 72 4.15 5.99 8.85
C TYR A 72 3.48 6.90 7.80
N ILE A 73 3.90 6.82 6.54
CA ILE A 73 3.29 7.59 5.44
C ILE A 73 1.81 7.21 5.30
N ALA A 74 1.50 5.93 5.30
CA ALA A 74 0.14 5.41 5.19
C ALA A 74 -0.76 5.86 6.36
N ALA A 75 -0.28 5.72 7.60
CA ALA A 75 -1.01 6.14 8.80
C ALA A 75 -1.24 7.67 8.85
N LYS A 76 -0.25 8.45 8.40
CA LYS A 76 -0.39 9.91 8.25
C LYS A 76 -1.42 10.27 7.19
N LEU A 77 -1.40 9.58 6.05
CA LEU A 77 -2.38 9.77 4.98
C LEU A 77 -3.80 9.50 5.49
N GLN A 78 -3.99 8.38 6.20
CA GLN A 78 -5.27 8.04 6.81
C GLN A 78 -5.75 9.14 7.77
N SER A 79 -4.88 9.60 8.68
CA SER A 79 -5.20 10.66 9.64
C SER A 79 -5.54 11.99 8.95
N HIS A 80 -4.79 12.35 7.89
CA HIS A 80 -5.02 13.56 7.11
C HIS A 80 -6.38 13.51 6.40
N CYS A 81 -6.69 12.40 5.74
CA CYS A 81 -7.97 12.24 5.05
C CYS A 81 -9.15 12.28 6.02
N ALA A 82 -9.05 11.63 7.19
CA ALA A 82 -10.08 11.66 8.21
C ALA A 82 -10.31 13.07 8.78
N ALA A 83 -9.24 13.85 8.99
CA ALA A 83 -9.33 15.22 9.53
C ALA A 83 -9.96 16.22 8.54
N ASN A 84 -9.93 15.93 7.23
CA ASN A 84 -10.40 16.80 6.16
C ASN A 84 -11.66 16.26 5.43
N ASP A 85 -12.31 15.25 6.00
CA ASP A 85 -13.51 14.60 5.43
C ASP A 85 -13.32 14.15 3.97
N LEU A 86 -12.13 13.64 3.67
CA LEU A 86 -11.79 13.07 2.37
C LEU A 86 -12.14 11.57 2.31
N ALA A 87 -11.75 10.90 1.22
CA ALA A 87 -11.94 9.47 1.06
C ALA A 87 -11.32 8.66 2.22
N ARG A 88 -11.92 7.53 2.57
CA ARG A 88 -11.38 6.63 3.61
C ARG A 88 -10.12 5.94 3.11
N VAL A 89 -9.07 5.99 3.92
CA VAL A 89 -7.79 5.33 3.59
C VAL A 89 -7.68 4.02 4.34
N HIS A 90 -7.39 2.95 3.62
CA HIS A 90 -7.27 1.58 4.10
C HIS A 90 -5.92 0.97 3.72
N PRO A 91 -5.41 0.01 4.48
CA PRO A 91 -4.30 -0.82 4.03
C PRO A 91 -4.75 -1.66 2.82
N ALA A 92 -3.88 -1.85 1.84
CA ALA A 92 -4.08 -2.82 0.77
C ALA A 92 -3.70 -4.23 1.29
N THR A 93 -4.49 -4.77 2.22
CA THR A 93 -4.16 -5.97 3.01
C THR A 93 -3.78 -7.16 2.15
N VAL A 94 -4.53 -7.45 1.09
CA VAL A 94 -4.22 -8.55 0.16
C VAL A 94 -2.82 -8.42 -0.45
N LEU A 95 -2.40 -7.19 -0.78
CA LEU A 95 -1.05 -6.94 -1.30
C LEU A 95 0.01 -7.05 -0.21
N HIS A 96 -0.27 -6.60 1.01
CA HIS A 96 0.65 -6.75 2.14
C HIS A 96 0.87 -8.23 2.50
N GLU A 97 -0.20 -9.03 2.56
CA GLU A 97 -0.12 -10.49 2.75
C GLU A 97 0.70 -11.16 1.64
N GLN A 98 0.51 -10.73 0.40
CA GLN A 98 1.29 -11.23 -0.73
C GLN A 98 2.76 -10.83 -0.64
N MET A 99 3.09 -9.64 -0.14
CA MET A 99 4.48 -9.22 0.11
C MET A 99 5.15 -10.14 1.14
N LEU A 100 4.46 -10.46 2.25
CA LEU A 100 4.93 -11.42 3.25
C LEU A 100 5.16 -12.82 2.62
N ALA A 101 4.21 -13.31 1.85
CA ALA A 101 4.33 -14.59 1.15
C ALA A 101 5.49 -14.59 0.13
N SER A 102 5.68 -13.48 -0.57
CA SER A 102 6.76 -13.31 -1.54
C SER A 102 8.13 -13.28 -0.87
N ALA A 103 8.27 -12.62 0.28
CA ALA A 103 9.49 -12.64 1.07
C ALA A 103 9.85 -14.07 1.52
N ASN A 104 8.86 -14.85 1.97
CA ASN A 104 9.04 -16.26 2.29
C ASN A 104 9.53 -17.08 1.09
N ARG A 105 8.89 -16.91 -0.07
CA ARG A 105 9.27 -17.59 -1.33
C ARG A 105 10.68 -17.24 -1.77
N LEU A 106 11.12 -16.01 -1.55
CA LEU A 106 12.46 -15.54 -1.89
C LEU A 106 13.52 -15.92 -0.86
N GLY A 107 13.17 -16.71 0.15
CA GLY A 107 14.09 -17.15 1.19
C GLY A 107 14.44 -16.08 2.23
N ALA A 108 13.65 -15.02 2.31
CA ALA A 108 13.81 -13.94 3.28
C ALA A 108 12.55 -13.78 4.17
N PRO A 109 12.16 -14.80 4.95
CA PRO A 109 10.93 -14.79 5.74
C PRO A 109 10.89 -13.68 6.81
N ARG A 110 12.04 -13.14 7.15
CA ARG A 110 12.17 -11.98 8.05
C ARG A 110 12.36 -10.66 7.28
N GLY A 111 12.21 -10.68 5.94
CA GLY A 111 12.52 -9.54 5.09
C GLY A 111 14.03 -9.34 4.88
N TRP A 112 14.38 -8.15 4.47
CA TRP A 112 15.76 -7.71 4.22
C TRP A 112 16.20 -6.68 5.25
N PRO A 113 17.50 -6.57 5.57
CA PRO A 113 18.00 -5.56 6.50
C PRO A 113 17.52 -4.16 6.10
N ASP A 114 16.90 -3.46 7.04
CA ASP A 114 16.48 -2.07 6.84
C ASP A 114 17.68 -1.16 7.09
N GLN A 115 18.16 -0.51 6.02
CA GLN A 115 19.23 0.46 6.08
C GLN A 115 18.71 1.89 6.30
N SER A 116 17.39 2.09 6.30
CA SER A 116 16.81 3.38 6.62
C SER A 116 17.04 3.70 8.10
N ARG A 117 17.40 4.95 8.39
CA ARG A 117 17.48 5.39 9.78
C ARG A 117 16.07 5.28 10.37
N ARG A 118 15.91 4.51 11.44
CA ARG A 118 14.67 4.46 12.21
C ARG A 118 14.22 5.90 12.47
N THR A 119 13.11 6.29 11.92
CA THR A 119 12.48 7.56 12.28
C THR A 119 11.94 7.40 13.68
N SER A 120 12.72 7.84 14.66
CA SER A 120 12.41 7.74 16.09
C SER A 120 11.10 8.42 16.53
N ALA A 121 10.42 9.09 15.60
CA ALA A 121 9.18 9.82 15.83
C ALA A 121 7.90 8.98 15.58
N ALA A 122 8.00 7.81 14.96
CA ALA A 122 6.85 6.95 14.72
C ALA A 122 6.68 6.02 15.94
N GLY A 123 5.74 6.32 16.81
CA GLY A 123 5.33 5.42 17.89
C GLY A 123 4.49 4.26 17.38
N ASP A 124 4.11 3.35 18.29
CA ASP A 124 3.30 2.15 17.98
C ASP A 124 1.94 2.45 17.34
N TRP A 125 1.48 3.70 17.39
CA TRP A 125 0.21 4.13 16.79
C TRP A 125 0.15 3.90 15.27
N VAL A 126 1.28 3.94 14.56
CA VAL A 126 1.33 3.74 13.11
C VAL A 126 0.88 2.35 12.70
N PHE A 127 1.11 1.35 13.54
CA PHE A 127 0.70 -0.03 13.28
C PHE A 127 -0.82 -0.21 13.33
N GLN A 128 -1.57 0.74 13.89
CA GLN A 128 -3.03 0.71 13.87
C GLN A 128 -3.60 0.85 12.45
N PHE A 129 -2.78 1.34 11.51
CA PHE A 129 -3.14 1.34 10.10
C PHE A 129 -3.28 -0.07 9.52
N LEU A 130 -2.49 -1.03 9.99
CA LEU A 130 -2.50 -2.41 9.49
C LEU A 130 -3.66 -3.21 10.09
N GLU A 131 -4.18 -4.14 9.29
CA GLU A 131 -5.14 -5.13 9.79
C GLU A 131 -4.52 -5.98 10.91
N PRO A 132 -5.30 -6.33 11.96
CA PRO A 132 -4.79 -7.09 13.09
C PRO A 132 -4.10 -8.41 12.70
N ALA A 133 -4.60 -9.07 11.65
CA ALA A 133 -4.11 -10.37 11.20
C ALA A 133 -2.62 -10.37 10.79
N ILE A 134 -2.13 -9.25 10.24
CA ILE A 134 -0.74 -9.13 9.73
C ILE A 134 0.13 -8.21 10.60
N ARG A 135 -0.48 -7.46 11.50
CA ARG A 135 0.18 -6.42 12.30
C ARG A 135 1.35 -6.94 13.11
N ASP A 136 1.14 -8.02 13.83
CA ASP A 136 2.14 -8.57 14.76
C ASP A 136 3.33 -9.18 13.99
N GLU A 137 3.08 -9.81 12.84
CA GLU A 137 4.12 -10.33 11.98
C GLU A 137 4.98 -9.21 11.42
N ILE A 138 4.36 -8.15 10.88
CA ILE A 138 5.07 -6.98 10.35
C ILE A 138 5.86 -6.27 11.46
N LYS A 139 5.26 -6.12 12.65
CA LYS A 139 5.95 -5.53 13.80
C LYS A 139 7.20 -6.35 14.18
N THR A 140 7.11 -7.67 14.18
CA THR A 140 8.25 -8.56 14.46
C THR A 140 9.38 -8.37 13.44
N ILE A 141 9.05 -8.19 12.16
CA ILE A 141 10.03 -7.90 11.11
C ILE A 141 10.74 -6.58 11.41
N PHE A 142 10.03 -5.52 11.76
CA PHE A 142 10.61 -4.22 12.09
C PHE A 142 11.47 -4.25 13.34
N ASP A 143 11.01 -4.92 14.39
CA ASP A 143 11.75 -5.05 15.65
C ASP A 143 13.07 -5.80 15.45
N SER A 144 13.13 -6.68 14.45
CA SER A 144 14.37 -7.35 14.03
C SER A 144 15.29 -6.50 13.14
N GLY A 145 14.88 -5.28 12.80
CA GLY A 145 15.65 -4.37 11.93
C GLY A 145 15.55 -4.71 10.45
N HIS A 146 14.45 -5.32 10.03
CA HIS A 146 14.20 -5.74 8.66
C HIS A 146 13.00 -5.00 8.05
N ARG A 147 12.88 -5.09 6.73
CA ARG A 147 11.78 -4.57 5.94
C ARG A 147 11.42 -5.53 4.80
N ILE A 148 10.22 -5.39 4.24
CA ILE A 148 9.85 -6.06 2.98
C ILE A 148 9.54 -4.98 1.96
N PRO A 149 10.35 -4.88 0.89
CA PRO A 149 10.12 -3.92 -0.17
C PRO A 149 8.86 -4.26 -0.99
N GLU A 150 8.15 -3.24 -1.42
CA GLU A 150 6.98 -3.35 -2.31
C GLU A 150 7.35 -4.03 -3.64
N GLU A 151 8.60 -3.90 -4.09
CA GLU A 151 9.16 -4.55 -5.28
C GLU A 151 9.23 -6.08 -5.20
N THR A 152 8.93 -6.70 -4.07
CA THR A 152 8.79 -8.16 -3.96
C THR A 152 7.56 -8.70 -4.70
N LEU A 153 6.60 -7.83 -5.02
CA LEU A 153 5.42 -8.18 -5.80
C LEU A 153 5.80 -8.39 -7.27
N THR A 154 5.52 -9.57 -7.78
CA THR A 154 5.67 -9.92 -9.20
C THR A 154 4.37 -9.69 -9.98
N GLU A 155 4.44 -9.77 -11.31
CA GLU A 155 3.26 -9.70 -12.18
C GLU A 155 2.24 -10.81 -11.83
N SER A 156 2.71 -12.03 -11.59
CA SER A 156 1.87 -13.16 -11.20
C SER A 156 1.18 -12.93 -9.85
N ASP A 157 1.90 -12.34 -8.89
CA ASP A 157 1.35 -12.00 -7.59
C ASP A 157 0.20 -10.98 -7.72
N LEU A 158 0.42 -9.93 -8.53
CA LEU A 158 -0.60 -8.92 -8.78
C LEU A 158 -1.84 -9.46 -9.49
N ILE A 159 -1.65 -10.38 -10.47
CA ILE A 159 -2.78 -11.05 -11.13
C ILE A 159 -3.59 -11.85 -10.09
N GLY A 160 -2.93 -12.61 -9.22
CA GLY A 160 -3.58 -13.36 -8.15
C GLY A 160 -4.34 -12.45 -7.18
N CYS A 161 -3.69 -11.41 -6.67
CA CYS A 161 -4.30 -10.45 -5.75
C CYS A 161 -5.52 -9.75 -6.35
N PHE A 162 -5.42 -9.29 -7.59
CA PHE A 162 -6.53 -8.59 -8.26
C PHE A 162 -7.69 -9.51 -8.66
N SER A 163 -7.47 -10.81 -8.73
CA SER A 163 -8.52 -11.80 -8.96
C SER A 163 -9.31 -12.14 -7.68
N SER A 164 -8.72 -11.89 -6.51
CA SER A 164 -9.30 -12.17 -5.19
C SER A 164 -9.63 -10.92 -4.37
N TRP A 165 -9.50 -9.75 -4.98
CA TRP A 165 -9.70 -8.43 -4.33
C TRP A 165 -11.11 -8.21 -3.75
#